data_4732b0125c3bf07fc6cdacd392e4cea2
#
_entry.id   4732b0125c3bf07fc6cdacd392e4cea2
#
_cell.length_a   1.000
_cell.length_b   1.000
_cell.length_c   1.000
_cell.angle_alpha   90.00
_cell.angle_beta   90.00
_cell.angle_gamma   90.00
#
_symmetry.space_group_name_H-M   'P 1'
#
loop_
_entity.id
_entity.type
_entity.pdbx_description
1 polymer ?
#
loop_
_entity_poly.entity_id
_entity_poly.type
_entity_poly.pdbx_seq_one_letter_code
_entity_poly.pdbx_strand_id
1 'polypeptide(L)'
;TWSLVGSEMCIRDRYKFPNQLSGGEQTRVRIARALASNPLVLLCDEPTGNLDPDLSIQIVTLLEKINRAGTTVLMATHDSSIVNRRKKRVIQLKEGKLISDVDQGRYI
;
A
#
# COMPACT_ATOMS: atom_id res chain seq x y z
N THR A 1 7.57 -5.04 8.65
CA THR A 1 6.73 -3.98 8.09
C THR A 1 7.40 -3.40 6.86
N TRP A 2 6.92 -2.28 6.45
CA TRP A 2 7.49 -1.52 5.36
C TRP A 2 8.94 -1.18 5.55
N SER A 3 9.34 -0.90 6.78
CA SER A 3 10.73 -0.53 7.04
C SER A 3 11.70 -1.64 6.64
N LEU A 4 11.31 -2.89 6.84
CA LEU A 4 12.13 -4.00 6.40
C LEU A 4 12.28 -4.04 4.89
N VAL A 5 11.19 -3.82 4.17
CA VAL A 5 11.22 -3.73 2.73
C VAL A 5 12.11 -2.58 2.29
N GLY A 6 12.01 -1.46 2.97
CA GLY A 6 12.84 -0.30 2.69
C GLY A 6 14.33 -0.58 2.92
N SER A 7 14.66 -1.30 3.97
CA SER A 7 16.04 -1.63 4.26
C SER A 7 16.66 -2.52 3.18
N GLU A 8 15.93 -3.54 2.78
CA GLU A 8 16.38 -4.40 1.70
C GLU A 8 16.52 -3.62 0.40
N MET A 9 15.59 -2.71 0.17
CA MET A 9 15.64 -1.85 -1.00
C MET A 9 16.92 -1.04 -1.04
N CYS A 10 17.38 -0.49 0.06
CA CYS A 10 18.60 0.29 0.10
C CYS A 10 19.81 -0.50 -0.34
N ILE A 11 19.86 -1.77 -0.02
CA ILE A 11 20.97 -2.62 -0.43
C ILE A 11 20.94 -2.87 -1.93
N ARG A 12 19.78 -3.16 -2.47
CA ARG A 12 19.63 -3.49 -3.89
C ARG A 12 19.69 -2.29 -4.79
N ASP A 13 19.19 -1.17 -4.31
CA ASP A 13 19.10 0.04 -5.11
C ASP A 13 20.42 0.76 -5.28
N ARG A 14 21.52 0.20 -4.76
CA ARG A 14 22.82 0.77 -5.03
C ARG A 14 23.16 0.85 -6.52
N TYR A 15 22.48 0.06 -7.35
CA TYR A 15 22.67 0.08 -8.81
C TYR A 15 21.67 0.99 -9.51
N LYS A 16 20.64 1.39 -8.81
CA LYS A 16 19.62 2.29 -9.33
C LYS A 16 19.10 3.13 -8.19
N PHE A 17 19.45 4.38 -8.18
CA PHE A 17 19.11 5.27 -7.07
C PHE A 17 17.61 5.57 -7.04
N PRO A 18 16.96 5.49 -5.87
CA PRO A 18 15.54 5.76 -5.75
C PRO A 18 15.12 7.12 -6.29
N ASN A 19 15.97 8.14 -6.18
CA ASN A 19 15.66 9.47 -6.68
C ASN A 19 15.63 9.57 -8.21
N GLN A 20 16.06 8.53 -8.92
CA GLN A 20 15.96 8.46 -10.37
C GLN A 20 14.63 7.88 -10.82
N LEU A 21 13.80 7.42 -9.90
CA LEU A 21 12.50 6.85 -10.18
C LEU A 21 11.41 7.85 -9.83
N SER A 22 10.30 7.79 -10.56
CA SER A 22 9.11 8.51 -10.15
C SER A 22 8.55 7.92 -8.86
N GLY A 23 7.69 8.66 -8.15
CA GLY A 23 7.07 8.16 -6.94
C GLY A 23 6.29 6.86 -7.18
N GLY A 24 5.56 6.78 -8.29
CA GLY A 24 4.82 5.58 -8.65
C GLY A 24 5.73 4.40 -8.93
N GLU A 25 6.85 4.63 -9.63
CA GLU A 25 7.82 3.59 -9.90
C GLU A 25 8.47 3.09 -8.61
N GLN A 26 8.82 3.98 -7.71
CA GLN A 26 9.39 3.60 -6.41
C GLN A 26 8.42 2.72 -5.63
N THR A 27 7.14 3.09 -5.60
CA THR A 27 6.12 2.32 -4.90
C THR A 27 5.97 0.94 -5.52
N ARG A 28 5.94 0.85 -6.84
CA ARG A 28 5.85 -0.45 -7.54
C ARG A 28 7.03 -1.34 -7.24
N VAL A 29 8.23 -0.77 -7.20
CA VAL A 29 9.43 -1.53 -6.87
C VAL A 29 9.35 -2.09 -5.45
N ARG A 30 8.88 -1.29 -4.51
CA ARG A 30 8.71 -1.73 -3.12
C ARG A 30 7.72 -2.88 -3.02
N ILE A 31 6.60 -2.78 -3.71
CA ILE A 31 5.58 -3.82 -3.74
C ILE A 31 6.15 -5.10 -4.36
N ALA A 32 6.84 -4.98 -5.49
CA ALA A 32 7.44 -6.12 -6.16
C ALA A 32 8.44 -6.86 -5.26
N ARG A 33 9.24 -6.13 -4.51
CA ARG A 33 10.18 -6.72 -3.58
C ARG A 33 9.50 -7.44 -2.43
N ALA A 34 8.45 -6.84 -1.90
CA ALA A 34 7.69 -7.46 -0.84
C ALA A 34 7.08 -8.78 -1.33
N LEU A 35 6.61 -8.81 -2.57
CA LEU A 35 6.01 -10.00 -3.15
C LEU A 35 7.03 -11.08 -3.49
N ALA A 36 8.30 -10.73 -3.68
CA ALA A 36 9.34 -11.69 -4.06
C ALA A 36 9.49 -12.82 -3.03
N SER A 37 9.19 -12.56 -1.77
CA SER A 37 9.21 -13.58 -0.71
C SER A 37 7.94 -14.41 -0.64
N ASN A 38 6.98 -14.17 -1.53
CA ASN A 38 5.69 -14.87 -1.59
C ASN A 38 4.94 -14.80 -0.26
N PRO A 39 4.66 -13.61 0.27
CA PRO A 39 4.06 -13.45 1.60
C PRO A 39 2.58 -13.79 1.60
N LEU A 40 2.09 -14.17 2.78
CA LEU A 40 0.65 -14.36 2.98
C LEU A 40 -0.06 -13.02 3.20
N VAL A 41 0.64 -12.05 3.77
CA VAL A 41 0.11 -10.74 4.08
C VAL A 41 1.06 -9.66 3.58
N LEU A 42 0.53 -8.69 2.87
CA LEU A 42 1.26 -7.51 2.42
C LEU A 42 0.77 -6.30 3.20
N LEU A 43 1.69 -5.64 3.89
CA LEU A 43 1.39 -4.43 4.66
C LEU A 43 1.85 -3.20 3.90
N CYS A 44 0.92 -2.29 3.66
CA CYS A 44 1.18 -1.05 2.92
C CYS A 44 0.86 0.16 3.79
N ASP A 45 1.85 0.99 4.05
CA ASP A 45 1.67 2.21 4.83
C ASP A 45 1.70 3.41 3.89
N GLU A 46 0.54 4.01 3.67
CA GLU A 46 0.35 5.17 2.80
C GLU A 46 0.99 4.96 1.40
N PRO A 47 0.63 3.88 0.71
CA PRO A 47 1.28 3.57 -0.57
C PRO A 47 0.99 4.58 -1.67
N THR A 48 -0.05 5.39 -1.51
CA THR A 48 -0.42 6.42 -2.47
C THR A 48 -0.04 7.82 -2.01
N GLY A 49 0.68 7.94 -0.91
CA GLY A 49 1.11 9.23 -0.40
C GLY A 49 1.98 9.98 -1.39
N ASN A 50 1.69 11.26 -1.61
CA ASN A 50 2.43 12.14 -2.51
C ASN A 50 2.36 11.75 -4.00
N LEU A 51 1.43 10.88 -4.37
CA LEU A 51 1.16 10.54 -5.76
C LEU A 51 -0.03 11.34 -6.27
N ASP A 52 -0.02 11.64 -7.57
CA ASP A 52 -1.19 12.25 -8.17
C ASP A 52 -2.36 11.25 -8.23
N PRO A 53 -3.60 11.72 -8.47
CA PRO A 53 -4.76 10.83 -8.42
C PRO A 53 -4.68 9.64 -9.39
N ASP A 54 -4.13 9.84 -10.59
CA ASP A 54 -4.04 8.77 -11.58
C ASP A 54 -3.07 7.68 -11.13
N LEU A 55 -1.92 8.07 -10.61
CA LEU A 55 -0.94 7.11 -10.08
C LEU A 55 -1.48 6.41 -8.85
N SER A 56 -2.20 7.12 -8.00
CA SER A 56 -2.82 6.53 -6.82
C SER A 56 -3.80 5.42 -7.21
N ILE A 57 -4.62 5.67 -8.22
CA ILE A 57 -5.56 4.67 -8.71
C ILE A 57 -4.81 3.44 -9.25
N GLN A 58 -3.72 3.66 -9.99
CA GLN A 58 -2.91 2.56 -10.51
C GLN A 58 -2.33 1.69 -9.39
N ILE A 59 -1.83 2.30 -8.34
CA ILE A 59 -1.27 1.57 -7.21
C ILE A 59 -2.35 0.77 -6.48
N VAL A 60 -3.49 1.37 -6.22
CA VAL A 60 -4.59 0.67 -5.55
C VAL A 60 -5.11 -0.48 -6.42
N THR A 61 -5.21 -0.27 -7.72
CA THR A 61 -5.62 -1.33 -8.66
C THR A 61 -4.63 -2.49 -8.64
N LEU A 62 -3.33 -2.19 -8.57
CA LEU A 62 -2.31 -3.22 -8.44
C LEU A 62 -2.49 -4.01 -7.14
N LEU A 63 -2.71 -3.32 -6.03
CA LEU A 63 -2.93 -3.99 -4.75
C LEU A 63 -4.18 -4.88 -4.77
N GLU A 64 -5.22 -4.45 -5.44
CA GLU A 64 -6.42 -5.26 -5.62
C GLU A 64 -6.15 -6.54 -6.42
N LYS A 65 -5.33 -6.44 -7.45
CA LYS A 65 -4.93 -7.61 -8.24
C LYS A 65 -4.12 -8.59 -7.38
N ILE A 66 -3.23 -8.10 -6.57
CA ILE A 66 -2.43 -8.91 -5.67
C ILE A 66 -3.35 -9.63 -4.68
N ASN A 67 -4.33 -8.93 -4.15
CA ASN A 67 -5.30 -9.51 -3.23
C ASN A 67 -6.11 -10.63 -3.91
N ARG A 68 -6.56 -10.40 -5.13
CA ARG A 68 -7.31 -11.42 -5.87
C ARG A 68 -6.49 -12.66 -6.17
N ALA A 69 -5.18 -12.49 -6.27
CA ALA A 69 -4.28 -13.63 -6.50
C ALA A 69 -4.00 -14.45 -5.23
N GLY A 70 -4.54 -14.03 -4.08
CA GLY A 70 -4.47 -14.81 -2.85
C GLY A 70 -3.72 -14.17 -1.70
N THR A 71 -3.11 -13.01 -1.90
CA THR A 71 -2.39 -12.31 -0.84
C THR A 71 -3.35 -11.41 -0.07
N THR A 72 -3.34 -11.50 1.25
CA THR A 72 -4.09 -10.56 2.08
C THR A 72 -3.35 -9.22 2.07
N VAL A 73 -4.05 -8.15 1.73
CA VAL A 73 -3.47 -6.81 1.69
C VAL A 73 -4.07 -5.95 2.79
N LEU A 74 -3.21 -5.38 3.62
CA LEU A 74 -3.61 -4.43 4.65
C LEU A 74 -2.98 -3.08 4.32
N MET A 75 -3.80 -2.10 4.00
CA MET A 75 -3.35 -0.78 3.59
C MET A 75 -3.74 0.26 4.64
N ALA A 76 -2.74 0.94 5.18
CA ALA A 76 -2.99 2.08 6.06
C ALA A 76 -3.04 3.34 5.21
N THR A 77 -4.13 4.09 5.31
CA THR A 77 -4.30 5.32 4.56
C THR A 77 -5.23 6.27 5.29
N HIS A 78 -5.07 7.56 5.04
CA HIS A 78 -6.02 8.59 5.47
C HIS A 78 -6.73 9.22 4.27
N ASP A 79 -6.59 8.66 3.09
CA ASP A 79 -7.23 9.17 1.88
C ASP A 79 -8.66 8.67 1.78
N SER A 80 -9.60 9.52 2.18
CA SER A 80 -11.01 9.17 2.21
C SER A 80 -11.56 8.85 0.81
N SER A 81 -11.01 9.44 -0.25
CA SER A 81 -11.52 9.18 -1.59
C SER A 81 -11.24 7.74 -2.02
N ILE A 82 -10.08 7.22 -1.69
CA ILE A 82 -9.75 5.83 -1.98
C ILE A 82 -10.64 4.89 -1.18
N VAL A 83 -10.74 5.13 0.11
CA VAL A 83 -11.55 4.29 1.00
C VAL A 83 -12.99 4.23 0.53
N ASN A 84 -13.58 5.39 0.22
CA ASN A 84 -14.98 5.48 -0.17
C ASN A 84 -15.26 4.88 -1.55
N ARG A 85 -14.31 4.97 -2.47
CA ARG A 85 -14.49 4.43 -3.82
C ARG A 85 -14.37 2.91 -3.86
N ARG A 86 -13.43 2.35 -3.12
CA ARG A 86 -13.13 0.93 -3.23
C ARG A 86 -14.01 0.05 -2.38
N LYS A 87 -14.61 0.62 -1.34
CA LYS A 87 -15.61 -0.06 -0.49
C LYS A 87 -15.13 -1.41 0.01
N LYS A 88 -13.90 -1.46 0.45
CA LYS A 88 -13.34 -2.65 1.09
C LYS A 88 -13.63 -2.61 2.59
N ARG A 89 -13.23 -3.66 3.30
CA ARG A 89 -13.32 -3.65 4.75
C ARG A 89 -12.49 -2.50 5.31
N VAL A 90 -13.08 -1.70 6.18
CA VAL A 90 -12.42 -0.55 6.79
C VAL A 90 -12.34 -0.75 8.29
N ILE A 91 -11.12 -0.72 8.80
CA ILE A 91 -10.84 -0.73 10.23
C ILE A 91 -10.37 0.68 10.58
N GLN A 92 -11.10 1.34 11.46
CA GLN A 92 -10.78 2.71 11.83
C GLN A 92 -10.17 2.75 13.22
N LEU A 93 -9.02 3.40 13.31
CA LEU A 93 -8.31 3.57 14.58
C LEU A 93 -8.31 5.06 14.96
N LYS A 94 -8.44 5.32 16.24
CA LYS A 94 -8.33 6.66 16.79
C LYS A 94 -7.63 6.58 18.13
N GLU A 95 -6.55 7.35 18.28
CA GLU A 95 -5.75 7.38 19.50
C GLU A 95 -5.35 5.98 19.98
N GLY A 96 -4.94 5.14 19.04
CA GLY A 96 -4.49 3.79 19.32
C GLY A 96 -5.61 2.79 19.61
N LYS A 97 -6.87 3.18 19.47
CA LYS A 97 -8.01 2.31 19.74
C LYS A 97 -8.80 2.02 18.50
N LEU A 98 -9.28 0.79 18.39
CA LEU A 98 -10.20 0.39 17.35
C LEU A 98 -11.57 1.00 17.62
N ILE A 99 -12.07 1.83 16.71
CA ILE A 99 -13.38 2.46 16.88
C ILE A 99 -14.43 1.92 15.92
N SER A 100 -14.04 1.32 14.81
CA SER A 100 -14.98 0.65 13.93
C SER A 100 -14.28 -0.37 13.05
N ASP A 101 -15.06 -1.35 12.59
CA ASP A 101 -14.62 -2.39 11.68
C ASP A 101 -15.84 -2.76 10.84
N VAL A 102 -15.88 -2.30 9.61
CA VAL A 102 -17.05 -2.42 8.74
C VAL A 102 -16.65 -2.98 7.39
N ASP A 103 -17.36 -4.01 6.94
CA ASP A 103 -17.23 -4.51 5.58
C ASP A 103 -17.80 -3.47 4.63
N GLN A 104 -17.08 -3.17 3.53
CA GLN A 104 -17.48 -2.14 2.59
C GLN A 104 -17.69 -0.79 3.27
N GLY A 105 -16.79 -0.44 4.18
CA GLY A 105 -16.90 0.74 4.98
C GLY A 105 -16.56 2.03 4.26
N ARG A 106 -16.78 3.12 4.98
CA ARG A 106 -16.42 4.47 4.52
C ARG A 106 -15.53 5.13 5.55
N TYR A 107 -14.72 6.03 5.06
CA TYR A 107 -13.94 6.92 5.92
C TYR A 107 -14.83 8.11 6.29
N ILE A 108 -14.96 8.33 7.55
CA ILE A 108 -15.77 9.45 8.06
C ILE A 108 -14.88 10.44 8.78
#